data_a87cdfc1056cde007d1399a8707b6eb5
#
_entry.id   a87cdfc1056cde007d1399a8707b6eb5
#
_cell.length_a   1.000
_cell.length_b   1.000
_cell.length_c   1.000
_cell.angle_alpha   90.00
_cell.angle_beta   90.00
_cell.angle_gamma   90.00
#
_symmetry.space_group_name_H-M   'P 1'
#
loop_
_entity.id
_entity.type
_entity.pdbx_description
1 polymer ?
#
loop_
_entity_poly.entity_id
_entity_poly.type
_entity_poly.pdbx_seq_one_letter_code
_entity_poly.pdbx_strand_id
1 'polypeptide(L)'
;MKVLSLFDGISCGMVALERVGIPVEQYVAYEIDEDAIKVSKYNYPQIEHKGDVFVAEYKEGEFDLLIGGSPCTHWSIARGNAERETAASGIGWELFSQYARALKEVKPKYFLYENNASMSDEIKECISSVLGCEPLLIDSADFSAQKRKRYYWTNIPVSKWTPSNVLFSDIMDKDFEKSRSIAQYKDTYKWSKDGMCISWDTSGKGYYSQAGRARLPQQ
;
A
#
# COMPACT_ATOMS: atom_id res chain seq x y z
N MET A 1 20.47 7.95 -6.40
CA MET A 1 20.04 6.98 -5.38
C MET A 1 19.75 5.64 -6.05
N LYS A 2 20.27 4.53 -5.52
CA LYS A 2 19.95 3.17 -5.99
C LYS A 2 18.88 2.57 -5.10
N VAL A 3 17.81 2.08 -5.71
CA VAL A 3 16.60 1.64 -5.03
C VAL A 3 16.32 0.16 -5.32
N LEU A 4 16.05 -0.60 -4.26
CA LEU A 4 15.49 -1.94 -4.34
C LEU A 4 14.05 -1.89 -3.86
N SER A 5 13.12 -2.33 -4.69
CA SER A 5 11.70 -2.39 -4.35
C SER A 5 11.20 -3.83 -4.40
N LEU A 6 10.64 -4.30 -3.30
CA LEU A 6 10.05 -5.63 -3.20
C LEU A 6 8.53 -5.53 -3.14
N PHE A 7 7.85 -6.43 -3.86
CA PHE A 7 6.39 -6.37 -4.04
C PHE A 7 5.97 -5.02 -4.63
N ASP A 8 6.65 -4.63 -5.69
CA ASP A 8 6.67 -3.27 -6.23
C ASP A 8 5.30 -2.80 -6.78
N GLY A 9 4.48 -3.73 -7.22
CA GLY A 9 3.20 -3.42 -7.85
C GLY A 9 3.42 -2.60 -9.13
N ILE A 10 2.74 -1.46 -9.20
CA ILE A 10 2.82 -0.53 -10.34
C ILE A 10 3.93 0.54 -10.17
N SER A 11 4.92 0.31 -9.32
CA SER A 11 6.05 1.21 -9.03
C SER A 11 5.66 2.54 -8.37
N CYS A 12 4.72 2.49 -7.43
CA CYS A 12 4.35 3.68 -6.64
C CYS A 12 5.53 4.28 -5.86
N GLY A 13 6.54 3.47 -5.50
CA GLY A 13 7.78 3.95 -4.90
C GLY A 13 8.55 4.91 -5.80
N MET A 14 8.63 4.60 -7.10
CA MET A 14 9.26 5.49 -8.09
C MET A 14 8.50 6.80 -8.24
N VAL A 15 7.15 6.75 -8.30
CA VAL A 15 6.30 7.96 -8.31
C VAL A 15 6.55 8.83 -7.09
N ALA A 16 6.70 8.23 -5.90
CA ALA A 16 6.93 8.97 -4.67
C ALA A 16 8.30 9.68 -4.70
N LEU A 17 9.35 8.99 -5.13
CA LEU A 17 10.70 9.56 -5.25
C LEU A 17 10.75 10.70 -6.26
N GLU A 18 10.10 10.55 -7.42
CA GLU A 18 9.98 11.57 -8.44
C GLU A 18 9.27 12.83 -7.90
N ARG A 19 8.13 12.65 -7.21
CA ARG A 19 7.36 13.78 -6.65
C ARG A 19 8.11 14.58 -5.60
N VAL A 20 8.99 13.96 -4.85
CA VAL A 20 9.84 14.66 -3.87
C VAL A 20 11.18 15.11 -4.44
N GLY A 21 11.41 14.92 -5.75
CA GLY A 21 12.60 15.39 -6.45
C GLY A 21 13.87 14.62 -6.10
N ILE A 22 13.76 13.38 -5.64
CA ILE A 22 14.93 12.53 -5.35
C ILE A 22 15.38 11.84 -6.65
N PRO A 23 16.59 12.13 -7.16
CA PRO A 23 17.07 11.50 -8.37
C PRO A 23 17.36 10.01 -8.14
N VAL A 24 16.76 9.17 -8.99
CA VAL A 24 16.96 7.73 -8.99
C VAL A 24 17.93 7.35 -10.10
N GLU A 25 19.06 6.77 -9.72
CA GLU A 25 20.11 6.28 -10.64
C GLU A 25 19.78 4.88 -11.16
N GLN A 26 19.30 4.02 -10.25
CA GLN A 26 18.91 2.65 -10.54
C GLN A 26 17.69 2.29 -9.70
N TYR A 27 16.73 1.60 -10.30
CA TYR A 27 15.58 1.05 -9.61
C TYR A 27 15.39 -0.41 -10.02
N VAL A 28 15.54 -1.30 -9.07
CA VAL A 28 15.34 -2.74 -9.25
C VAL A 28 14.07 -3.15 -8.53
N ALA A 29 13.15 -3.77 -9.24
CA ALA A 29 11.83 -4.16 -8.77
C ALA A 29 11.64 -5.67 -8.78
N TYR A 30 11.16 -6.23 -7.69
CA TYR A 30 10.66 -7.59 -7.61
C TYR A 30 9.13 -7.55 -7.55
N GLU A 31 8.49 -8.06 -8.57
CA GLU A 31 7.04 -8.17 -8.75
C GLU A 31 6.75 -9.36 -9.66
N ILE A 32 5.69 -10.10 -9.38
CA ILE A 32 5.26 -11.27 -10.17
C ILE A 32 3.95 -11.04 -10.92
N ASP A 33 3.17 -10.02 -10.56
CA ASP A 33 1.94 -9.67 -11.26
C ASP A 33 2.27 -9.04 -12.61
N GLU A 34 1.98 -9.77 -13.68
CA GLU A 34 2.27 -9.34 -15.05
C GLU A 34 1.58 -8.04 -15.44
N ASP A 35 0.36 -7.79 -14.93
CA ASP A 35 -0.38 -6.58 -15.26
C ASP A 35 0.19 -5.37 -14.52
N ALA A 36 0.59 -5.54 -13.27
CA ALA A 36 1.34 -4.53 -12.53
C ALA A 36 2.66 -4.19 -13.22
N ILE A 37 3.42 -5.21 -13.65
CA ILE A 37 4.68 -5.04 -14.39
C ILE A 37 4.46 -4.28 -15.71
N LYS A 38 3.39 -4.58 -16.45
CA LYS A 38 3.06 -3.86 -17.70
C LYS A 38 2.81 -2.38 -17.44
N VAL A 39 2.05 -2.05 -16.38
CA VAL A 39 1.79 -0.66 -15.99
C VAL A 39 3.08 0.05 -15.58
N SER A 40 3.91 -0.62 -14.77
CA SER A 40 5.21 -0.09 -14.38
C SER A 40 6.10 0.21 -15.59
N LYS A 41 6.27 -0.77 -16.49
CA LYS A 41 7.08 -0.61 -17.70
C LYS A 41 6.57 0.47 -18.66
N TYR A 42 5.26 0.66 -18.71
CA TYR A 42 4.67 1.72 -19.53
C TYR A 42 5.05 3.12 -19.03
N ASN A 43 5.02 3.31 -17.70
CA ASN A 43 5.32 4.59 -17.08
C ASN A 43 6.83 4.81 -16.86
N TYR A 44 7.56 3.73 -16.55
CA TYR A 44 8.96 3.76 -16.14
C TYR A 44 9.75 2.62 -16.83
N PRO A 45 10.02 2.74 -18.14
CA PRO A 45 10.70 1.68 -18.92
C PRO A 45 12.13 1.39 -18.46
N GLN A 46 12.73 2.28 -17.67
CA GLN A 46 14.07 2.13 -17.08
C GLN A 46 14.12 1.23 -15.85
N ILE A 47 12.98 0.83 -15.28
CA ILE A 47 12.94 -0.04 -14.09
C ILE A 47 13.34 -1.46 -14.49
N GLU A 48 14.27 -2.04 -13.74
CA GLU A 48 14.71 -3.41 -13.88
C GLU A 48 13.79 -4.37 -13.11
N HIS A 49 12.91 -5.10 -13.81
CA HIS A 49 12.06 -6.11 -13.19
C HIS A 49 12.77 -7.46 -13.08
N LYS A 50 12.85 -8.03 -11.88
CA LYS A 50 13.56 -9.27 -11.56
C LYS A 50 12.65 -10.46 -11.20
N GLY A 51 11.33 -10.25 -11.10
CA GLY A 51 10.34 -11.30 -10.86
C GLY A 51 10.18 -11.67 -9.38
N ASP A 52 10.38 -12.91 -9.02
CA ASP A 52 10.04 -13.46 -7.70
C ASP A 52 11.10 -13.14 -6.64
N VAL A 53 10.65 -12.62 -5.50
CA VAL A 53 11.51 -12.30 -4.34
C VAL A 53 12.16 -13.55 -3.70
N PHE A 54 11.55 -14.74 -3.85
CA PHE A 54 12.07 -15.97 -3.26
C PHE A 54 13.38 -16.45 -3.90
N VAL A 55 13.59 -16.12 -5.17
CA VAL A 55 14.82 -16.47 -5.89
C VAL A 55 15.81 -15.32 -5.98
N ALA A 56 15.52 -14.22 -5.30
CA ALA A 56 16.36 -13.03 -5.32
C ALA A 56 17.71 -13.25 -4.61
N GLU A 57 18.76 -12.76 -5.22
CA GLU A 57 20.10 -12.67 -4.64
C GLU A 57 20.47 -11.21 -4.46
N TYR A 58 21.00 -10.85 -3.31
CA TYR A 58 21.36 -9.49 -2.96
C TYR A 58 22.83 -9.38 -2.58
N LYS A 59 23.41 -8.20 -2.81
CA LYS A 59 24.77 -7.87 -2.37
C LYS A 59 24.72 -6.75 -1.35
N GLU A 60 25.53 -6.88 -0.30
CA GLU A 60 25.68 -5.83 0.72
C GLU A 60 26.14 -4.51 0.09
N GLY A 61 25.45 -3.42 0.43
CA GLY A 61 25.77 -2.07 -0.04
C GLY A 61 25.43 -1.77 -1.50
N GLU A 62 24.72 -2.68 -2.19
CA GLU A 62 24.33 -2.47 -3.59
C GLU A 62 23.29 -1.37 -3.77
N PHE A 63 22.39 -1.22 -2.79
CA PHE A 63 21.28 -0.25 -2.82
C PHE A 63 21.31 0.70 -1.62
N ASP A 64 20.93 1.95 -1.86
CA ASP A 64 20.85 2.99 -0.84
C ASP A 64 19.52 2.93 -0.06
N LEU A 65 18.44 2.52 -0.74
CA LEU A 65 17.07 2.47 -0.22
C LEU A 65 16.43 1.13 -0.55
N LEU A 66 15.87 0.48 0.47
CA LEU A 66 14.96 -0.66 0.32
C LEU A 66 13.54 -0.22 0.64
N ILE A 67 12.64 -0.37 -0.32
CA ILE A 67 11.19 -0.15 -0.11
C ILE A 67 10.42 -1.44 -0.38
N GLY A 68 9.27 -1.60 0.26
CA GLY A 68 8.41 -2.73 -0.01
C GLY A 68 7.18 -2.78 0.88
N GLY A 69 6.22 -3.60 0.46
CA GLY A 69 5.01 -3.87 1.21
C GLY A 69 4.48 -5.24 0.80
N SER A 70 4.75 -6.27 1.60
CA SER A 70 4.28 -7.61 1.26
C SER A 70 2.75 -7.67 1.17
N PRO A 71 2.18 -8.54 0.32
CA PRO A 71 0.74 -8.67 0.17
C PRO A 71 0.01 -8.80 1.50
N CYS A 72 -0.92 -7.87 1.76
CA CYS A 72 -1.66 -7.80 3.01
C CYS A 72 -2.90 -8.70 3.04
N THR A 73 -3.15 -9.49 2.01
CA THR A 73 -4.37 -10.29 1.85
C THR A 73 -4.58 -11.28 2.98
N HIS A 74 -3.51 -11.80 3.56
CA HIS A 74 -3.55 -12.76 4.66
C HIS A 74 -3.82 -12.11 6.03
N TRP A 75 -3.48 -10.84 6.21
CA TRP A 75 -3.57 -10.10 7.47
C TRP A 75 -4.73 -9.11 7.53
N SER A 76 -5.37 -8.84 6.39
CA SER A 76 -6.43 -7.84 6.29
C SER A 76 -7.76 -8.36 6.86
N ILE A 77 -8.48 -7.50 7.57
CA ILE A 77 -9.88 -7.75 7.98
C ILE A 77 -10.84 -7.89 6.79
N ALA A 78 -10.41 -7.59 5.57
CA ALA A 78 -11.19 -7.83 4.37
C ALA A 78 -11.35 -9.34 4.07
N ARG A 79 -10.46 -10.17 4.60
CA ARG A 79 -10.60 -11.62 4.63
C ARG A 79 -11.48 -11.98 5.84
N GLY A 80 -12.37 -12.94 5.70
CA GLY A 80 -13.21 -13.39 6.81
C GLY A 80 -12.35 -13.85 8.01
N ASN A 81 -12.84 -13.68 9.23
CA ASN A 81 -12.07 -13.97 10.44
C ASN A 81 -11.52 -15.40 10.51
N ALA A 82 -12.19 -16.37 9.86
CA ALA A 82 -11.76 -17.78 9.83
C ALA A 82 -10.52 -18.02 8.93
N GLU A 83 -10.23 -17.14 7.99
CA GLU A 83 -9.14 -17.28 7.01
C GLU A 83 -7.99 -16.30 7.25
N ARG A 84 -8.15 -15.44 8.25
CA ARG A 84 -7.19 -14.39 8.54
C ARG A 84 -6.07 -14.93 9.42
N GLU A 85 -4.85 -14.74 8.98
CA GLU A 85 -3.66 -15.00 9.80
C GLU A 85 -3.56 -13.91 10.89
N THR A 86 -3.39 -14.33 12.13
CA THR A 86 -3.26 -13.44 13.29
C THR A 86 -1.93 -13.60 14.02
N ALA A 87 -1.17 -14.66 13.70
CA ALA A 87 0.14 -14.96 14.24
C ALA A 87 1.24 -14.72 13.19
N ALA A 88 2.47 -14.60 13.66
CA ALA A 88 3.67 -14.46 12.81
C ALA A 88 4.03 -15.81 12.14
N SER A 89 3.13 -16.33 11.33
CA SER A 89 3.23 -17.60 10.63
C SER A 89 2.42 -17.56 9.33
N GLY A 90 2.54 -18.61 8.50
CA GLY A 90 1.82 -18.71 7.24
C GLY A 90 2.43 -17.88 6.12
N ILE A 91 1.69 -17.81 4.99
CA ILE A 91 2.19 -17.20 3.75
C ILE A 91 2.46 -15.69 3.93
N GLY A 92 1.62 -14.98 4.67
CA GLY A 92 1.84 -13.55 4.93
C GLY A 92 3.17 -13.30 5.62
N TRP A 93 3.52 -14.14 6.60
CA TRP A 93 4.79 -14.06 7.30
C TRP A 93 5.97 -14.49 6.43
N GLU A 94 5.83 -15.52 5.62
CA GLU A 94 6.87 -15.94 4.67
C GLU A 94 7.22 -14.83 3.67
N LEU A 95 6.21 -14.12 3.15
CA LEU A 95 6.42 -12.97 2.27
C LEU A 95 7.11 -11.81 2.98
N PHE A 96 6.69 -11.47 4.22
CA PHE A 96 7.40 -10.47 5.03
C PHE A 96 8.85 -10.90 5.30
N SER A 97 9.08 -12.18 5.54
CA SER A 97 10.43 -12.70 5.80
C SER A 97 11.39 -12.48 4.62
N GLN A 98 10.89 -12.42 3.36
CA GLN A 98 11.72 -12.06 2.22
C GLN A 98 12.15 -10.59 2.25
N TYR A 99 11.28 -9.69 2.72
CA TYR A 99 11.69 -8.30 2.95
C TYR A 99 12.74 -8.18 4.05
N ALA A 100 12.53 -8.88 5.18
CA ALA A 100 13.48 -8.90 6.28
C ALA A 100 14.84 -9.50 5.87
N ARG A 101 14.84 -10.54 5.03
CA ARG A 101 16.03 -11.12 4.42
C ARG A 101 16.79 -10.10 3.57
N ALA A 102 16.07 -9.43 2.67
CA ALA A 102 16.65 -8.39 1.82
C ALA A 102 17.27 -7.25 2.67
N LEU A 103 16.58 -6.79 3.71
CA LEU A 103 17.09 -5.76 4.62
C LEU A 103 18.41 -6.19 5.28
N LYS A 104 18.48 -7.45 5.72
CA LYS A 104 19.67 -8.01 6.37
C LYS A 104 20.84 -8.21 5.39
N GLU A 105 20.57 -8.64 4.16
CA GLU A 105 21.60 -8.93 3.15
C GLU A 105 22.11 -7.65 2.48
N VAL A 106 21.21 -6.74 2.06
CA VAL A 106 21.56 -5.49 1.39
C VAL A 106 22.20 -4.48 2.33
N LYS A 107 21.73 -4.40 3.58
CA LYS A 107 22.11 -3.38 4.58
C LYS A 107 22.02 -1.95 3.99
N PRO A 108 20.87 -1.55 3.43
CA PRO A 108 20.72 -0.25 2.81
C PRO A 108 20.81 0.85 3.85
N LYS A 109 21.18 2.07 3.41
CA LYS A 109 21.21 3.25 4.29
C LYS A 109 19.81 3.59 4.82
N TYR A 110 18.78 3.42 3.96
CA TYR A 110 17.40 3.69 4.28
C TYR A 110 16.51 2.50 3.95
N PHE A 111 15.46 2.32 4.75
CA PHE A 111 14.42 1.36 4.43
C PHE A 111 13.03 1.92 4.73
N LEU A 112 12.03 1.39 4.03
CA LEU A 112 10.63 1.66 4.27
C LEU A 112 9.81 0.39 3.97
N TYR A 113 9.13 -0.13 4.98
CA TYR A 113 8.19 -1.23 4.86
C TYR A 113 6.78 -0.74 5.16
N GLU A 114 5.83 -1.05 4.28
CA GLU A 114 4.42 -0.66 4.42
C GLU A 114 3.54 -1.89 4.59
N ASN A 115 2.54 -1.82 5.47
CA ASN A 115 1.47 -2.81 5.48
C ASN A 115 0.17 -2.24 6.05
N ASN A 116 -0.93 -3.01 5.97
CA ASN A 116 -2.23 -2.55 6.43
C ASN A 116 -2.28 -2.40 7.96
N ALA A 117 -3.00 -1.37 8.45
CA ALA A 117 -3.14 -1.11 9.88
C ALA A 117 -4.22 -1.98 10.55
N SER A 118 -4.81 -2.94 9.84
CA SER A 118 -5.82 -3.84 10.40
C SER A 118 -5.26 -5.22 10.75
N MET A 119 -3.95 -5.42 10.64
CA MET A 119 -3.29 -6.64 11.12
C MET A 119 -3.45 -6.81 12.64
N SER A 120 -3.22 -8.01 13.15
CA SER A 120 -3.21 -8.24 14.60
C SER A 120 -2.05 -7.52 15.28
N ASP A 121 -2.21 -7.22 16.57
CA ASP A 121 -1.12 -6.62 17.35
C ASP A 121 0.09 -7.56 17.43
N GLU A 122 -0.13 -8.88 17.52
CA GLU A 122 0.94 -9.86 17.51
C GLU A 122 1.82 -9.75 16.27
N ILE A 123 1.22 -9.70 15.07
CA ILE A 123 1.98 -9.54 13.81
C ILE A 123 2.70 -8.20 13.79
N LYS A 124 2.04 -7.11 14.19
CA LYS A 124 2.64 -5.78 14.26
C LYS A 124 3.88 -5.76 15.16
N GLU A 125 3.78 -6.34 16.35
CA GLU A 125 4.89 -6.41 17.32
C GLU A 125 6.03 -7.28 16.81
N CYS A 126 5.73 -8.41 16.18
CA CYS A 126 6.75 -9.26 15.55
C CYS A 126 7.49 -8.55 14.42
N ILE A 127 6.76 -7.82 13.54
CA ILE A 127 7.38 -7.01 12.48
C ILE A 127 8.27 -5.92 13.10
N SER A 128 7.77 -5.20 14.12
CA SER A 128 8.54 -4.16 14.82
C SER A 128 9.82 -4.71 15.43
N SER A 129 9.75 -5.88 16.05
CA SER A 129 10.91 -6.56 16.61
C SER A 129 11.95 -6.93 15.56
N VAL A 130 11.51 -7.48 14.41
CA VAL A 130 12.40 -7.86 13.30
C VAL A 130 13.05 -6.66 12.63
N LEU A 131 12.29 -5.58 12.41
CA LEU A 131 12.77 -4.37 11.75
C LEU A 131 13.49 -3.40 12.71
N GLY A 132 13.38 -3.63 14.02
CA GLY A 132 14.07 -2.85 15.05
C GLY A 132 13.50 -1.45 15.25
N CYS A 133 12.25 -1.19 14.85
CA CYS A 133 11.59 0.10 15.03
C CYS A 133 10.07 -0.04 15.15
N GLU A 134 9.44 0.93 15.82
CA GLU A 134 7.98 1.02 15.88
C GLU A 134 7.41 1.62 14.60
N PRO A 135 6.21 1.19 14.17
CA PRO A 135 5.59 1.73 12.98
C PRO A 135 4.96 3.09 13.20
N LEU A 136 5.02 3.91 12.18
CA LEU A 136 4.20 5.10 12.06
C LEU A 136 2.82 4.72 11.50
N LEU A 137 1.75 5.12 12.18
CA LEU A 137 0.40 5.01 11.64
C LEU A 137 0.10 6.26 10.82
N ILE A 138 -0.12 6.08 9.53
CA ILE A 138 -0.51 7.17 8.63
C ILE A 138 -1.87 6.84 8.01
N ASP A 139 -2.79 7.81 8.04
CA ASP A 139 -4.03 7.76 7.26
C ASP A 139 -3.86 8.61 6.01
N SER A 140 -4.09 8.04 4.83
CA SER A 140 -4.06 8.81 3.58
C SER A 140 -5.02 10.00 3.58
N ALA A 141 -6.05 10.00 4.45
CA ALA A 141 -6.96 11.12 4.62
C ALA A 141 -6.25 12.40 5.09
N ASP A 142 -5.07 12.30 5.67
CA ASP A 142 -4.27 13.46 6.03
C ASP A 142 -3.69 14.18 4.79
N PHE A 143 -3.62 13.51 3.63
CA PHE A 143 -2.98 14.02 2.42
C PHE A 143 -3.89 13.98 1.18
N SER A 144 -5.01 13.25 1.25
CA SER A 144 -5.91 13.03 0.11
C SER A 144 -7.33 12.80 0.59
N ALA A 145 -8.27 12.73 -0.36
CA ALA A 145 -9.67 12.42 -0.07
C ALA A 145 -9.95 10.95 0.31
N GLN A 146 -8.94 10.09 0.37
CA GLN A 146 -9.09 8.67 0.65
C GLN A 146 -8.70 8.34 2.09
N LYS A 147 -9.60 7.72 2.86
CA LYS A 147 -9.26 7.11 4.15
C LYS A 147 -8.58 5.76 3.92
N ARG A 148 -7.29 5.66 4.24
CA ARG A 148 -6.50 4.45 4.08
C ARG A 148 -5.40 4.40 5.14
N LYS A 149 -5.67 3.76 6.27
CA LYS A 149 -4.70 3.60 7.35
C LYS A 149 -3.67 2.53 7.02
N ARG A 150 -2.39 2.87 7.20
CA ARG A 150 -1.25 2.00 6.98
C ARG A 150 -0.21 2.18 8.08
N TYR A 151 0.46 1.10 8.39
CA TYR A 151 1.68 1.11 9.17
C TYR A 151 2.89 1.24 8.26
N TYR A 152 3.83 2.08 8.67
CA TYR A 152 5.10 2.30 7.98
C TYR A 152 6.24 2.11 8.97
N TRP A 153 7.06 1.10 8.76
CA TRP A 153 8.32 0.89 9.50
C TRP A 153 9.45 1.47 8.67
N THR A 154 10.24 2.35 9.26
CA THR A 154 11.31 3.04 8.53
C THR A 154 12.33 3.63 9.48
N ASN A 155 13.57 3.76 9.00
CA ASN A 155 14.62 4.56 9.64
C ASN A 155 14.76 5.96 9.00
N ILE A 156 13.90 6.31 8.05
CA ILE A 156 13.86 7.65 7.45
C ILE A 156 13.25 8.62 8.47
N PRO A 157 13.90 9.75 8.77
CA PRO A 157 13.32 10.76 9.65
C PRO A 157 12.00 11.31 9.10
N VAL A 158 10.97 11.29 9.90
CA VAL A 158 9.65 11.80 9.52
C VAL A 158 9.30 13.02 10.36
N SER A 159 8.98 14.13 9.67
CA SER A 159 8.51 15.36 10.31
C SER A 159 7.02 15.26 10.65
N LYS A 160 6.59 16.05 11.63
CA LYS A 160 5.15 16.24 11.87
C LYS A 160 4.52 16.91 10.66
N TRP A 161 3.29 16.49 10.34
CA TRP A 161 2.53 17.06 9.23
C TRP A 161 1.21 17.65 9.72
N THR A 162 0.64 18.54 8.91
CA THR A 162 -0.72 19.07 9.12
C THR A 162 -1.63 18.43 8.07
N PRO A 163 -2.77 17.86 8.46
CA PRO A 163 -3.73 17.31 7.51
C PRO A 163 -4.21 18.33 6.49
N SER A 164 -4.32 17.91 5.22
CA SER A 164 -4.70 18.78 4.11
C SER A 164 -6.22 19.02 4.01
N ASN A 165 -7.04 18.21 4.68
CA ASN A 165 -8.50 18.27 4.68
C ASN A 165 -9.14 18.22 3.27
N VAL A 166 -8.51 17.51 2.32
CA VAL A 166 -9.04 17.32 0.98
C VAL A 166 -10.28 16.44 1.02
N LEU A 167 -11.41 16.92 0.50
CA LEU A 167 -12.65 16.17 0.39
C LEU A 167 -12.70 15.42 -0.96
N PHE A 168 -13.49 14.34 -1.00
CA PHE A 168 -13.69 13.61 -2.26
C PHE A 168 -14.33 14.50 -3.34
N SER A 169 -15.24 15.40 -2.95
CA SER A 169 -15.84 16.41 -3.85
C SER A 169 -14.82 17.33 -4.53
N ASP A 170 -13.65 17.54 -3.90
CA ASP A 170 -12.61 18.44 -4.41
C ASP A 170 -11.81 17.82 -5.55
N ILE A 171 -11.79 16.47 -5.59
CA ILE A 171 -11.05 15.70 -6.60
C ILE A 171 -11.97 15.03 -7.63
N MET A 172 -13.30 15.19 -7.51
CA MET A 172 -14.23 14.67 -8.50
C MET A 172 -14.07 15.39 -9.84
N ASP A 173 -13.97 14.60 -10.91
CA ASP A 173 -14.10 15.12 -12.25
C ASP A 173 -15.51 15.66 -12.46
N LYS A 174 -15.63 16.96 -12.78
CA LYS A 174 -16.92 17.64 -12.99
C LYS A 174 -17.52 17.34 -14.37
N ASP A 175 -16.66 16.97 -15.32
CA ASP A 175 -17.03 16.68 -16.70
C ASP A 175 -17.21 15.18 -16.95
N PHE A 176 -17.40 14.41 -15.87
CA PHE A 176 -17.59 12.97 -15.95
C PHE A 176 -18.87 12.63 -16.74
N GLU A 177 -18.73 12.22 -17.98
CA GLU A 177 -19.78 11.54 -18.71
C GLU A 177 -20.05 10.18 -18.06
N LYS A 178 -21.31 9.93 -17.70
CA LYS A 178 -21.75 8.62 -17.16
C LYS A 178 -21.60 7.55 -18.24
N SER A 179 -20.39 7.15 -18.54
CA SER A 179 -20.09 6.16 -19.57
C SER A 179 -20.62 4.75 -19.24
N ARG A 180 -20.92 4.48 -17.96
CA ARG A 180 -21.56 3.21 -17.54
C ARG A 180 -22.51 3.47 -16.39
N SER A 181 -23.78 3.21 -16.61
CA SER A 181 -24.79 3.18 -15.58
C SER A 181 -24.52 1.99 -14.67
N ILE A 182 -24.14 2.25 -13.41
CA ILE A 182 -24.23 1.25 -12.35
C ILE A 182 -25.71 1.22 -11.92
N ALA A 183 -26.60 0.94 -12.89
CA ALA A 183 -28.05 1.07 -12.71
C ALA A 183 -28.57 0.25 -11.52
N GLN A 184 -27.97 -0.91 -11.26
CA GLN A 184 -28.30 -1.79 -10.12
C GLN A 184 -27.93 -1.20 -8.76
N TYR A 185 -27.11 -0.14 -8.72
CA TYR A 185 -26.65 0.49 -7.48
C TYR A 185 -27.09 1.96 -7.35
N LYS A 186 -27.90 2.46 -8.28
CA LYS A 186 -28.31 3.88 -8.30
C LYS A 186 -28.94 4.35 -7.00
N ASP A 187 -29.66 3.47 -6.31
CA ASP A 187 -30.36 3.78 -5.07
C ASP A 187 -29.55 3.42 -3.82
N THR A 188 -28.36 2.86 -3.99
CA THR A 188 -27.53 2.37 -2.89
C THR A 188 -26.43 3.34 -2.47
N TYR A 189 -26.23 4.44 -3.20
CA TYR A 189 -25.21 5.44 -2.89
C TYR A 189 -25.83 6.73 -2.37
N LYS A 190 -25.44 7.14 -1.18
CA LYS A 190 -25.78 8.45 -0.61
C LYS A 190 -24.50 9.16 -0.19
N TRP A 191 -24.46 10.46 -0.41
CA TRP A 191 -23.38 11.31 0.07
C TRP A 191 -23.62 11.65 1.54
N SER A 192 -22.59 11.47 2.39
CA SER A 192 -22.61 11.99 3.74
C SER A 192 -22.37 13.51 3.75
N LYS A 193 -22.65 14.15 4.89
CA LYS A 193 -22.35 15.58 5.09
C LYS A 193 -20.85 15.90 4.92
N ASP A 194 -19.99 14.90 5.07
CA ASP A 194 -18.53 15.03 4.97
C ASP A 194 -18.01 14.74 3.55
N GLY A 195 -18.89 14.70 2.54
CA GLY A 195 -18.51 14.43 1.15
C GLY A 195 -18.14 12.98 0.87
N MET A 196 -18.43 12.04 1.77
CA MET A 196 -18.18 10.62 1.55
C MET A 196 -19.38 9.94 0.89
N CYS A 197 -19.10 9.10 -0.11
CA CYS A 197 -20.12 8.24 -0.69
C CYS A 197 -20.35 7.02 0.23
N ILE A 198 -21.58 6.80 0.63
CA ILE A 198 -21.99 5.67 1.46
C ILE A 198 -22.82 4.72 0.59
N SER A 199 -22.36 3.47 0.45
CA SER A 199 -23.16 2.44 -0.19
C SER A 199 -24.09 1.79 0.84
N TRP A 200 -25.33 1.49 0.41
CA TRP A 200 -26.32 0.76 1.19
C TRP A 200 -26.58 -0.58 0.50
N ASP A 201 -26.78 -1.63 1.28
CA ASP A 201 -27.28 -2.87 0.70
C ASP A 201 -28.76 -2.77 0.33
N THR A 202 -29.26 -3.74 -0.42
CA THR A 202 -30.68 -3.82 -0.84
C THR A 202 -31.63 -4.01 0.34
N SER A 203 -31.16 -4.30 1.54
CA SER A 203 -31.94 -4.43 2.77
C SER A 203 -32.07 -3.11 3.52
N GLY A 204 -31.47 -2.02 3.03
CA GLY A 204 -31.45 -0.71 3.67
C GLY A 204 -30.47 -0.62 4.85
N LYS A 205 -29.69 -1.68 5.11
CA LYS A 205 -28.59 -1.64 6.08
C LYS A 205 -27.38 -0.99 5.42
N GLY A 206 -26.97 0.16 5.95
CA GLY A 206 -25.76 0.82 5.49
C GLY A 206 -24.55 -0.10 5.67
N TYR A 207 -23.87 -0.43 4.57
CA TYR A 207 -22.53 -1.00 4.66
C TYR A 207 -21.59 0.12 5.06
N TYR A 208 -21.45 0.31 6.34
CA TYR A 208 -20.22 0.86 6.82
C TYR A 208 -19.14 -0.17 6.51
N SER A 209 -18.36 0.00 5.45
CA SER A 209 -17.07 -0.62 5.50
C SER A 209 -16.46 -0.16 6.83
N GLN A 210 -15.91 -1.05 7.62
CA GLN A 210 -15.45 -0.82 9.00
C GLN A 210 -14.45 0.34 9.19
N ALA A 211 -14.27 1.16 8.19
CA ALA A 211 -13.39 2.30 8.16
C ALA A 211 -14.01 3.54 7.50
N GLY A 212 -15.34 3.67 7.37
CA GLY A 212 -15.96 4.81 6.69
C GLY A 212 -15.48 4.96 5.23
N ARG A 213 -15.18 3.86 4.57
CA ARG A 213 -14.70 3.84 3.19
C ARG A 213 -15.86 3.71 2.25
N ALA A 214 -16.02 4.69 1.36
CA ALA A 214 -16.66 4.42 0.10
C ALA A 214 -15.75 3.44 -0.66
N ARG A 215 -16.15 2.18 -0.80
CA ARG A 215 -15.60 1.34 -1.85
C ARG A 215 -16.37 1.66 -3.11
N LEU A 216 -15.70 2.26 -4.07
CA LEU A 216 -16.18 2.14 -5.45
C LEU A 216 -16.15 0.63 -5.75
N PRO A 217 -17.18 0.06 -6.40
CA PRO A 217 -17.13 -1.31 -6.85
C PRO A 217 -15.85 -1.47 -7.67
N GLN A 218 -15.02 -2.43 -7.31
CA GLN A 218 -13.93 -2.85 -8.18
C GLN A 218 -14.60 -3.38 -9.44
N GLN A 219 -14.19 -2.83 -10.58
CA GLN A 219 -14.55 -3.35 -11.89
C GLN A 219 -13.86 -4.69 -12.12
#